data_a2c4814a5da8e56092b1aeb350a49343
#
_entry.id   a2c4814a5da8e56092b1aeb350a49343
#
_cell.length_a   1.000
_cell.length_b   1.000
_cell.length_c   1.000
_cell.angle_alpha   90.00
_cell.angle_beta   90.00
_cell.angle_gamma   90.00
#
_symmetry.space_group_name_H-M   'P 1'
#
loop_
_entity.id
_entity.type
_entity.pdbx_description
1 polymer ?
#
loop_
_entity_poly.entity_id
_entity_poly.type
_entity_poly.pdbx_seq_one_letter_code
_entity_poly.pdbx_strand_id
1 'polypeptide(L)'
;MLDHIPRAPEITGRVARYVDPVSRTWEDATFVPAGEGELFCVFHHPLEAPRGNVIICPSIFTEELKIYGAQVMAARAFAAAGCAVARFHYRGTGHSSGVTDDLTADTMLDDVATVVARVKAQDDAAPLFFCGGRFGGLIAGLSASVHPGAGVMLWEPAMDGQSYFRDIFRASQLSALAGGASALTVTQAVERLRTAGVLDTLGYPIHRALYDSAAGKSLMQLAGAGARRVLVVQLSRRRELKPDFKRLQSALTAGGAAVETELVEGEGAWAFVDSPMPSPGLIAEVSLTWLTRTLSSHTS
;
A
#
# COMPACT_ATOMS: atom_id res chain seq x y z
N MET A 1 -22.17 -28.97 5.02
CA MET A 1 -22.17 -27.91 3.97
C MET A 1 -20.76 -27.49 3.52
N LEU A 2 -19.70 -28.12 4.04
CA LEU A 2 -18.30 -27.87 3.67
C LEU A 2 -17.75 -28.86 2.63
N ASP A 3 -18.51 -29.89 2.28
CA ASP A 3 -18.02 -31.01 1.44
C ASP A 3 -17.97 -30.69 -0.07
N HIS A 4 -18.36 -29.49 -0.49
CA HIS A 4 -18.36 -29.04 -1.88
C HIS A 4 -17.46 -27.82 -2.16
N ILE A 5 -16.49 -27.56 -1.29
CA ILE A 5 -15.54 -26.48 -1.55
C ILE A 5 -14.51 -26.96 -2.58
N PRO A 6 -14.43 -26.37 -3.77
CA PRO A 6 -13.42 -26.76 -4.76
C PRO A 6 -12.02 -26.54 -4.19
N ARG A 7 -11.17 -27.57 -4.27
CA ARG A 7 -9.74 -27.47 -3.87
C ARG A 7 -8.88 -26.79 -4.93
N ALA A 8 -9.44 -26.52 -6.08
CA ALA A 8 -8.75 -25.85 -7.20
C ALA A 8 -9.46 -24.53 -7.51
N PRO A 9 -8.76 -23.54 -8.07
CA PRO A 9 -9.38 -22.29 -8.52
C PRO A 9 -10.45 -22.59 -9.56
N GLU A 10 -11.64 -22.05 -9.36
CA GLU A 10 -12.70 -22.05 -10.35
C GLU A 10 -12.50 -20.84 -11.26
N ILE A 11 -12.32 -21.06 -12.56
CA ILE A 11 -12.12 -20.01 -13.55
C ILE A 11 -13.38 -19.92 -14.40
N THR A 12 -14.09 -18.78 -14.30
CA THR A 12 -15.28 -18.49 -15.10
C THR A 12 -15.04 -17.21 -15.91
N GLY A 13 -14.66 -17.37 -17.16
CA GLY A 13 -14.31 -16.24 -18.01
C GLY A 13 -13.05 -15.49 -17.52
N ARG A 14 -13.21 -14.24 -17.09
CA ARG A 14 -12.11 -13.38 -16.58
C ARG A 14 -12.00 -13.35 -15.05
N VAL A 15 -12.74 -14.20 -14.36
CA VAL A 15 -12.74 -14.29 -12.89
C VAL A 15 -12.15 -15.62 -12.47
N ALA A 16 -11.15 -15.59 -11.60
CA ALA A 16 -10.63 -16.78 -10.94
C ALA A 16 -11.02 -16.73 -9.45
N ARG A 17 -11.74 -17.75 -8.99
CA ARG A 17 -12.16 -17.88 -7.60
C ARG A 17 -11.41 -18.98 -6.89
N TYR A 18 -10.94 -18.69 -5.70
CA TYR A 18 -10.33 -19.65 -4.78
C TYR A 18 -11.02 -19.58 -3.42
N VAL A 19 -11.36 -20.74 -2.87
CA VAL A 19 -11.94 -20.85 -1.53
C VAL A 19 -10.92 -21.52 -0.62
N ASP A 20 -10.61 -20.89 0.50
CA ASP A 20 -9.79 -21.46 1.56
C ASP A 20 -10.70 -22.02 2.67
N PRO A 21 -10.80 -23.35 2.77
CA PRO A 21 -11.67 -23.97 3.77
C PRO A 21 -11.14 -23.81 5.20
N VAL A 22 -9.84 -23.58 5.39
CA VAL A 22 -9.22 -23.47 6.71
C VAL A 22 -9.51 -22.10 7.32
N SER A 23 -9.28 -21.03 6.58
CA SER A 23 -9.57 -19.66 7.03
C SER A 23 -11.05 -19.29 6.89
N ARG A 24 -11.85 -20.10 6.22
CA ARG A 24 -13.26 -19.81 5.89
C ARG A 24 -13.40 -18.49 5.11
N THR A 25 -12.54 -18.29 4.13
CA THR A 25 -12.51 -17.12 3.25
C THR A 25 -12.51 -17.56 1.79
N TRP A 26 -12.78 -16.64 0.90
CA TRP A 26 -12.63 -16.85 -0.52
C TRP A 26 -12.01 -15.64 -1.21
N GLU A 27 -11.35 -15.86 -2.33
CA GLU A 27 -10.65 -14.84 -3.11
C GLU A 27 -11.20 -14.83 -4.54
N ASP A 28 -11.49 -13.64 -5.06
CA ASP A 28 -11.79 -13.41 -6.46
C ASP A 28 -10.67 -12.57 -7.10
N ALA A 29 -9.98 -13.14 -8.09
CA ALA A 29 -9.10 -12.38 -8.97
C ALA A 29 -9.88 -11.97 -10.21
N THR A 30 -10.01 -10.67 -10.48
CA THR A 30 -10.83 -10.12 -11.56
C THR A 30 -10.30 -8.79 -12.07
N PHE A 31 -10.91 -8.29 -13.15
CA PHE A 31 -10.61 -6.97 -13.69
C PHE A 31 -11.77 -6.01 -13.42
N VAL A 32 -11.43 -4.83 -12.92
CA VAL A 32 -12.40 -3.76 -12.60
C VAL A 32 -12.20 -2.62 -13.60
N PRO A 33 -13.25 -2.19 -14.32
CA PRO A 33 -13.16 -1.07 -15.25
C PRO A 33 -12.66 0.21 -14.56
N ALA A 34 -11.69 0.90 -15.17
CA ALA A 34 -11.09 2.14 -14.67
C ALA A 34 -10.73 3.06 -15.84
N GLY A 35 -11.54 4.09 -16.08
CA GLY A 35 -11.41 4.94 -17.27
C GLY A 35 -11.54 4.14 -18.57
N GLU A 36 -10.55 4.27 -19.44
CA GLU A 36 -10.49 3.53 -20.72
C GLU A 36 -9.86 2.12 -20.58
N GLY A 37 -9.43 1.75 -19.39
CA GLY A 37 -8.76 0.48 -19.10
C GLY A 37 -9.39 -0.30 -17.95
N GLU A 38 -8.61 -1.17 -17.36
CA GLU A 38 -9.05 -2.05 -16.28
C GLU A 38 -7.94 -2.24 -15.24
N LEU A 39 -8.32 -2.34 -13.98
CA LEU A 39 -7.43 -2.69 -12.88
C LEU A 39 -7.56 -4.18 -12.57
N PHE A 40 -6.44 -4.88 -12.49
CA PHE A 40 -6.42 -6.21 -11.92
C PHE A 40 -6.58 -6.12 -10.41
N CYS A 41 -7.62 -6.76 -9.88
CA CYS A 41 -7.96 -6.75 -8.46
C CYS A 41 -8.07 -8.18 -7.93
N VAL A 42 -7.66 -8.36 -6.68
CA VAL A 42 -7.93 -9.56 -5.90
C VAL A 42 -8.73 -9.16 -4.68
N PHE A 43 -9.98 -9.59 -4.63
CA PHE A 43 -10.86 -9.36 -3.50
C PHE A 43 -10.82 -10.58 -2.58
N HIS A 44 -10.61 -10.35 -1.29
CA HIS A 44 -10.67 -11.38 -0.25
C HIS A 44 -11.93 -11.14 0.57
N HIS A 45 -12.71 -12.17 0.73
CA HIS A 45 -14.04 -12.09 1.34
C HIS A 45 -14.15 -13.00 2.56
N PRO A 46 -14.74 -12.54 3.66
CA PRO A 46 -15.24 -13.43 4.71
C PRO A 46 -16.47 -14.21 4.19
N LEU A 47 -16.82 -15.30 4.85
CA LEU A 47 -18.06 -16.03 4.52
C LEU A 47 -19.33 -15.32 5.01
N GLU A 48 -19.20 -14.47 6.02
CA GLU A 48 -20.30 -13.69 6.59
C GLU A 48 -20.27 -12.24 6.06
N ALA A 49 -21.28 -11.46 6.42
CA ALA A 49 -21.32 -10.04 6.07
C ALA A 49 -20.05 -9.31 6.61
N PRO A 50 -19.39 -8.48 5.81
CA PRO A 50 -18.17 -7.83 6.21
C PRO A 50 -18.37 -6.89 7.41
N ARG A 51 -17.47 -6.95 8.38
CA ARG A 51 -17.41 -6.02 9.52
C ARG A 51 -16.66 -4.74 9.20
N GLY A 52 -15.95 -4.69 8.09
CA GLY A 52 -15.17 -3.56 7.59
C GLY A 52 -14.60 -3.83 6.22
N ASN A 53 -14.27 -2.77 5.51
CA ASN A 53 -13.66 -2.78 4.18
C ASN A 53 -12.22 -2.31 4.27
N VAL A 54 -11.26 -3.07 3.74
CA VAL A 54 -9.83 -2.72 3.74
C VAL A 54 -9.33 -2.62 2.30
N ILE A 55 -8.74 -1.48 1.94
CA ILE A 55 -8.05 -1.28 0.67
C ILE A 55 -6.55 -1.31 0.93
N ILE A 56 -5.85 -2.28 0.35
CA ILE A 56 -4.39 -2.35 0.42
C ILE A 56 -3.81 -1.66 -0.81
N CYS A 57 -3.22 -0.49 -0.59
CA CYS A 57 -2.56 0.31 -1.62
C CYS A 57 -1.15 -0.26 -1.90
N PRO A 58 -0.87 -0.73 -3.12
CA PRO A 58 0.45 -1.24 -3.47
C PRO A 58 1.53 -0.16 -3.34
N SER A 59 2.79 -0.56 -3.13
CA SER A 59 3.93 0.30 -3.32
C SER A 59 4.32 0.35 -4.81
N ILE A 60 5.52 0.78 -5.12
CA ILE A 60 6.06 0.82 -6.48
C ILE A 60 7.47 0.23 -6.52
N PHE A 61 7.90 -0.21 -7.70
CA PHE A 61 9.24 -0.70 -7.98
C PHE A 61 9.66 -1.88 -7.09
N THR A 62 10.92 -1.92 -6.69
CA THR A 62 11.49 -2.96 -5.82
C THR A 62 10.75 -3.10 -4.49
N GLU A 63 10.24 -1.99 -3.96
CA GLU A 63 9.52 -1.99 -2.68
C GLU A 63 8.23 -2.81 -2.77
N GLU A 64 7.52 -2.76 -3.90
CA GLU A 64 6.32 -3.58 -4.11
C GLU A 64 6.68 -5.07 -4.10
N LEU A 65 7.73 -5.48 -4.79
CA LEU A 65 8.18 -6.87 -4.78
C LEU A 65 8.46 -7.37 -3.36
N LYS A 66 9.04 -6.52 -2.52
CA LYS A 66 9.37 -6.87 -1.13
C LYS A 66 8.17 -6.96 -0.23
N ILE A 67 7.23 -6.03 -0.37
CA ILE A 67 6.08 -5.94 0.55
C ILE A 67 4.91 -6.83 0.13
N TYR A 68 4.91 -7.31 -1.11
CA TYR A 68 3.81 -8.10 -1.68
C TYR A 68 3.41 -9.30 -0.81
N GLY A 69 4.39 -10.05 -0.30
CA GLY A 69 4.12 -11.18 0.61
C GLY A 69 3.38 -10.75 1.88
N ALA A 70 3.77 -9.62 2.48
CA ALA A 70 3.09 -9.07 3.65
C ALA A 70 1.67 -8.60 3.32
N GLN A 71 1.46 -8.01 2.15
CA GLN A 71 0.13 -7.60 1.68
C GLN A 71 -0.80 -8.81 1.51
N VAL A 72 -0.32 -9.91 0.93
CA VAL A 72 -1.11 -11.15 0.77
C VAL A 72 -1.46 -11.75 2.13
N MET A 73 -0.48 -11.87 3.03
CA MET A 73 -0.71 -12.42 4.37
C MET A 73 -1.68 -11.56 5.17
N ALA A 74 -1.52 -10.24 5.13
CA ALA A 74 -2.43 -9.31 5.81
C ALA A 74 -3.84 -9.39 5.23
N ALA A 75 -4.00 -9.42 3.89
CA ALA A 75 -5.31 -9.51 3.25
C ALA A 75 -6.06 -10.78 3.68
N ARG A 76 -5.40 -11.91 3.69
CA ARG A 76 -5.97 -13.19 4.15
C ARG A 76 -6.33 -13.16 5.63
N ALA A 77 -5.44 -12.61 6.47
CA ALA A 77 -5.68 -12.48 7.90
C ALA A 77 -6.86 -11.53 8.20
N PHE A 78 -6.96 -10.41 7.51
CA PHE A 78 -8.07 -9.46 7.64
C PHE A 78 -9.40 -10.07 7.17
N ALA A 79 -9.39 -10.84 6.07
CA ALA A 79 -10.58 -11.54 5.61
C ALA A 79 -11.03 -12.62 6.61
N ALA A 80 -10.10 -13.39 7.17
CA ALA A 80 -10.40 -14.36 8.23
C ALA A 80 -10.96 -13.70 9.51
N ALA A 81 -10.60 -12.43 9.76
CA ALA A 81 -11.14 -11.63 10.85
C ALA A 81 -12.48 -10.93 10.53
N GLY A 82 -13.05 -11.20 9.35
CA GLY A 82 -14.37 -10.72 8.95
C GLY A 82 -14.35 -9.43 8.13
N CYS A 83 -13.26 -9.05 7.52
CA CYS A 83 -13.20 -7.89 6.62
C CYS A 83 -13.30 -8.30 5.14
N ALA A 84 -13.94 -7.46 4.32
CA ALA A 84 -13.72 -7.52 2.88
C ALA A 84 -12.43 -6.75 2.55
N VAL A 85 -11.52 -7.36 1.79
CA VAL A 85 -10.21 -6.76 1.50
C VAL A 85 -9.98 -6.70 0.00
N ALA A 86 -9.55 -5.55 -0.52
CA ALA A 86 -9.13 -5.40 -1.90
C ALA A 86 -7.62 -5.17 -1.98
N ARG A 87 -6.95 -5.99 -2.79
CA ARG A 87 -5.61 -5.76 -3.33
C ARG A 87 -5.74 -5.56 -4.84
N PHE A 88 -4.89 -4.75 -5.43
CA PHE A 88 -4.96 -4.45 -6.85
C PHE A 88 -3.59 -4.04 -7.39
N HIS A 89 -3.48 -3.92 -8.71
CA HIS A 89 -2.34 -3.27 -9.37
C HIS A 89 -2.80 -1.92 -9.91
N TYR A 90 -1.97 -0.90 -9.77
CA TYR A 90 -2.23 0.39 -10.43
C TYR A 90 -2.18 0.25 -11.95
N ARG A 91 -2.87 1.15 -12.68
CA ARG A 91 -2.68 1.25 -14.14
C ARG A 91 -1.21 1.40 -14.49
N GLY A 92 -0.79 0.76 -15.57
CA GLY A 92 0.62 0.72 -15.97
C GLY A 92 1.51 -0.17 -15.13
N THR A 93 0.96 -0.96 -14.18
CA THR A 93 1.72 -1.93 -13.40
C THR A 93 1.08 -3.33 -13.41
N GLY A 94 1.89 -4.35 -13.23
CA GLY A 94 1.47 -5.74 -13.06
C GLY A 94 0.55 -6.23 -14.19
N HIS A 95 -0.68 -6.60 -13.83
CA HIS A 95 -1.68 -7.11 -14.77
C HIS A 95 -2.77 -6.08 -15.16
N SER A 96 -2.70 -4.86 -14.61
CA SER A 96 -3.61 -3.78 -14.98
C SER A 96 -3.28 -3.22 -16.36
N SER A 97 -4.27 -2.62 -17.01
CA SER A 97 -4.10 -1.94 -18.29
C SER A 97 -3.16 -0.73 -18.19
N GLY A 98 -2.69 -0.26 -19.34
CA GLY A 98 -1.83 0.91 -19.44
C GLY A 98 -0.35 0.56 -19.53
N VAL A 99 0.46 1.58 -19.59
CA VAL A 99 1.92 1.51 -19.66
C VAL A 99 2.55 2.29 -18.49
N THR A 100 3.84 2.12 -18.26
CA THR A 100 4.53 2.76 -17.11
C THR A 100 4.49 4.30 -17.16
N ASP A 101 4.27 4.89 -18.35
CA ASP A 101 4.06 6.35 -18.51
C ASP A 101 2.75 6.83 -17.86
N ASP A 102 1.74 5.96 -17.76
CA ASP A 102 0.44 6.29 -17.18
C ASP A 102 0.50 6.31 -15.63
N LEU A 103 1.56 5.77 -15.06
CA LEU A 103 1.75 5.69 -13.63
C LEU A 103 2.16 7.06 -13.07
N THR A 104 1.25 7.74 -12.42
CA THR A 104 1.48 8.99 -11.68
C THR A 104 0.87 8.89 -10.29
N ALA A 105 1.26 9.77 -9.36
CA ALA A 105 0.64 9.78 -8.03
C ALA A 105 -0.86 10.13 -8.11
N ASP A 106 -1.27 10.95 -9.09
CA ASP A 106 -2.67 11.30 -9.29
C ASP A 106 -3.47 10.13 -9.84
N THR A 107 -2.95 9.43 -10.87
CA THR A 107 -3.62 8.23 -11.40
C THR A 107 -3.69 7.09 -10.38
N MET A 108 -2.70 6.96 -9.49
CA MET A 108 -2.77 6.02 -8.38
C MET A 108 -3.93 6.34 -7.42
N LEU A 109 -4.15 7.62 -7.10
CA LEU A 109 -5.27 8.04 -6.25
C LEU A 109 -6.62 7.78 -6.94
N ASP A 110 -6.73 8.00 -8.24
CA ASP A 110 -7.92 7.68 -9.04
C ASP A 110 -8.20 6.18 -9.06
N ASP A 111 -7.15 5.35 -9.16
CA ASP A 111 -7.26 3.90 -9.12
C ASP A 111 -7.75 3.43 -7.75
N VAL A 112 -7.21 3.99 -6.65
CA VAL A 112 -7.73 3.73 -5.30
C VAL A 112 -9.20 4.12 -5.19
N ALA A 113 -9.60 5.29 -5.71
CA ALA A 113 -11.00 5.73 -5.69
C ALA A 113 -11.91 4.75 -6.46
N THR A 114 -11.45 4.23 -7.59
CA THR A 114 -12.16 3.19 -8.36
C THR A 114 -12.36 1.92 -7.54
N VAL A 115 -11.32 1.43 -6.86
CA VAL A 115 -11.40 0.24 -6.01
C VAL A 115 -12.31 0.48 -4.80
N VAL A 116 -12.23 1.66 -4.18
CA VAL A 116 -13.15 2.07 -3.09
C VAL A 116 -14.60 2.03 -3.57
N ALA A 117 -14.90 2.63 -4.71
CA ALA A 117 -16.26 2.62 -5.27
C ALA A 117 -16.75 1.18 -5.52
N ARG A 118 -15.90 0.29 -6.02
CA ARG A 118 -16.23 -1.11 -6.26
C ARG A 118 -16.51 -1.88 -4.97
N VAL A 119 -15.77 -1.62 -3.90
CA VAL A 119 -15.98 -2.25 -2.58
C VAL A 119 -17.24 -1.72 -1.92
N LYS A 120 -17.43 -0.41 -1.91
CA LYS A 120 -18.61 0.24 -1.34
C LYS A 120 -19.92 -0.13 -2.03
N ALA A 121 -19.89 -0.44 -3.32
CA ALA A 121 -21.06 -0.94 -4.04
C ALA A 121 -21.58 -2.28 -3.50
N GLN A 122 -20.79 -3.03 -2.71
CA GLN A 122 -21.21 -4.25 -2.04
C GLN A 122 -21.75 -3.97 -0.63
N ASP A 123 -21.10 -3.08 0.12
CA ASP A 123 -21.53 -2.63 1.44
C ASP A 123 -20.95 -1.24 1.73
N ASP A 124 -21.76 -0.20 1.61
CA ASP A 124 -21.35 1.20 1.88
C ASP A 124 -21.38 1.53 3.38
N ALA A 125 -22.06 0.74 4.20
CA ALA A 125 -22.20 1.00 5.64
C ALA A 125 -20.99 0.52 6.45
N ALA A 126 -20.25 -0.47 5.95
CA ALA A 126 -19.08 -1.01 6.65
C ALA A 126 -17.94 0.01 6.76
N PRO A 127 -17.27 0.12 7.93
CA PRO A 127 -16.14 1.03 8.12
C PRO A 127 -15.03 0.80 7.08
N LEU A 128 -14.47 1.89 6.55
CA LEU A 128 -13.41 1.87 5.54
C LEU A 128 -12.04 2.01 6.19
N PHE A 129 -11.10 1.19 5.74
CA PHE A 129 -9.70 1.25 6.14
C PHE A 129 -8.79 1.24 4.91
N PHE A 130 -7.72 2.02 4.99
CA PHE A 130 -6.64 1.98 4.01
C PHE A 130 -5.39 1.37 4.65
N CYS A 131 -4.64 0.60 3.87
CA CYS A 131 -3.40 -0.02 4.31
C CYS A 131 -2.35 0.14 3.21
N GLY A 132 -1.12 0.45 3.56
CA GLY A 132 -0.05 0.51 2.58
C GLY A 132 1.32 0.66 3.20
N GLY A 133 2.32 0.17 2.47
CA GLY A 133 3.72 0.31 2.84
C GLY A 133 4.47 1.24 1.92
N ARG A 134 5.48 1.91 2.45
CA ARG A 134 6.37 2.78 1.69
C ARG A 134 5.60 3.83 0.88
N PHE A 135 5.76 3.85 -0.46
CA PHE A 135 4.99 4.75 -1.33
C PHE A 135 3.49 4.45 -1.29
N GLY A 136 3.11 3.17 -1.22
CA GLY A 136 1.71 2.76 -1.01
C GLY A 136 1.13 3.28 0.30
N GLY A 137 1.95 3.46 1.35
CA GLY A 137 1.56 4.12 2.59
C GLY A 137 1.26 5.61 2.43
N LEU A 138 2.03 6.31 1.58
CA LEU A 138 1.72 7.70 1.21
C LEU A 138 0.37 7.77 0.48
N ILE A 139 0.16 6.91 -0.53
CA ILE A 139 -1.11 6.85 -1.27
C ILE A 139 -2.28 6.48 -0.36
N ALA A 140 -2.11 5.49 0.54
CA ALA A 140 -3.13 5.11 1.51
C ALA A 140 -3.53 6.28 2.44
N GLY A 141 -2.55 7.04 2.94
CA GLY A 141 -2.81 8.22 3.76
C GLY A 141 -3.52 9.33 3.00
N LEU A 142 -3.10 9.61 1.77
CA LEU A 142 -3.76 10.60 0.91
C LEU A 142 -5.19 10.19 0.56
N SER A 143 -5.42 8.91 0.24
CA SER A 143 -6.76 8.38 -0.01
C SER A 143 -7.65 8.50 1.24
N ALA A 144 -7.13 8.18 2.41
CA ALA A 144 -7.87 8.36 3.66
C ALA A 144 -8.21 9.82 3.95
N SER A 145 -7.38 10.77 3.51
CA SER A 145 -7.61 12.20 3.75
C SER A 145 -8.90 12.73 3.10
N VAL A 146 -9.37 12.10 2.03
CA VAL A 146 -10.62 12.44 1.35
C VAL A 146 -11.80 11.54 1.75
N HIS A 147 -11.60 10.63 2.72
CA HIS A 147 -12.63 9.74 3.25
C HIS A 147 -12.78 9.94 4.77
N PRO A 148 -13.60 10.90 5.23
CA PRO A 148 -13.77 11.19 6.65
C PRO A 148 -14.14 9.95 7.46
N GLY A 149 -13.43 9.73 8.56
CA GLY A 149 -13.64 8.59 9.44
C GLY A 149 -12.95 7.29 9.04
N ALA A 150 -12.29 7.24 7.89
CA ALA A 150 -11.50 6.08 7.50
C ALA A 150 -10.32 5.83 8.46
N GLY A 151 -10.08 4.54 8.78
CA GLY A 151 -8.86 4.13 9.48
C GLY A 151 -7.69 3.95 8.51
N VAL A 152 -6.46 4.05 9.03
CA VAL A 152 -5.25 3.92 8.18
C VAL A 152 -4.19 3.09 8.88
N MET A 153 -3.62 2.13 8.15
CA MET A 153 -2.47 1.32 8.55
C MET A 153 -1.28 1.64 7.64
N LEU A 154 -0.22 2.18 8.21
CA LEU A 154 0.95 2.69 7.50
C LEU A 154 2.19 1.87 7.84
N TRP A 155 2.74 1.13 6.89
CA TRP A 155 3.92 0.28 7.07
C TRP A 155 5.18 1.01 6.57
N GLU A 156 5.97 1.57 7.46
CA GLU A 156 7.14 2.38 7.10
C GLU A 156 6.87 3.40 5.97
N PRO A 157 5.82 4.22 6.05
CA PRO A 157 5.36 5.02 4.93
C PRO A 157 6.41 5.99 4.43
N ALA A 158 6.39 6.29 3.13
CA ALA A 158 7.05 7.48 2.61
C ALA A 158 6.35 8.74 3.16
N MET A 159 7.12 9.67 3.68
CA MET A 159 6.57 10.89 4.27
C MET A 159 6.10 11.89 3.22
N ASP A 160 6.79 11.95 2.10
CA ASP A 160 6.46 12.77 0.95
C ASP A 160 7.12 12.22 -0.32
N GLY A 161 6.58 12.57 -1.49
CA GLY A 161 7.07 12.07 -2.76
C GLY A 161 8.45 12.60 -3.12
N GLN A 162 8.80 13.83 -2.73
CA GLN A 162 10.11 14.41 -3.05
C GLN A 162 11.24 13.70 -2.29
N SER A 163 11.08 13.48 -0.98
CA SER A 163 12.06 12.75 -0.18
C SER A 163 12.16 11.29 -0.62
N TYR A 164 11.05 10.66 -0.99
CA TYR A 164 11.01 9.30 -1.50
C TYR A 164 11.89 9.11 -2.74
N PHE A 165 11.71 9.94 -3.76
CA PHE A 165 12.53 9.85 -4.98
C PHE A 165 13.99 10.22 -4.76
N ARG A 166 14.26 11.17 -3.87
CA ARG A 166 15.63 11.48 -3.47
C ARG A 166 16.34 10.27 -2.86
N ASP A 167 15.65 9.51 -2.02
CA ASP A 167 16.21 8.30 -1.41
C ASP A 167 16.42 7.18 -2.43
N ILE A 168 15.51 7.01 -3.41
CA ILE A 168 15.69 6.08 -4.53
C ILE A 168 16.90 6.45 -5.38
N PHE A 169 17.06 7.72 -5.76
CA PHE A 169 18.20 8.16 -6.55
C PHE A 169 19.52 8.02 -5.77
N ARG A 170 19.50 8.25 -4.46
CA ARG A 170 20.66 7.99 -3.60
C ARG A 170 21.01 6.51 -3.53
N ALA A 171 20.02 5.63 -3.42
CA ALA A 171 20.23 4.19 -3.43
C ALA A 171 20.79 3.71 -4.77
N SER A 172 20.31 4.24 -5.89
CA SER A 172 20.84 3.98 -7.23
C SER A 172 22.29 4.41 -7.36
N GLN A 173 22.62 5.60 -6.85
CA GLN A 173 24.01 6.10 -6.80
C GLN A 173 24.92 5.16 -6.03
N LEU A 174 24.51 4.75 -4.83
CA LEU A 174 25.30 3.84 -3.98
C LEU A 174 25.48 2.46 -4.63
N SER A 175 24.44 1.94 -5.26
CA SER A 175 24.50 0.66 -5.99
C SER A 175 25.48 0.71 -7.16
N ALA A 176 25.45 1.77 -7.97
CA ALA A 176 26.38 1.94 -9.09
C ALA A 176 27.83 2.06 -8.60
N LEU A 177 28.10 2.84 -7.56
CA LEU A 177 29.43 2.96 -6.97
C LEU A 177 29.95 1.64 -6.40
N ALA A 178 29.10 0.87 -5.73
CA ALA A 178 29.45 -0.45 -5.22
C ALA A 178 29.80 -1.44 -6.35
N GLY A 179 29.15 -1.30 -7.51
CA GLY A 179 29.44 -2.06 -8.72
C GLY A 179 30.65 -1.54 -9.54
N GLY A 180 31.37 -0.49 -9.06
CA GLY A 180 32.51 0.09 -9.75
C GLY A 180 32.15 0.94 -10.97
N ALA A 181 30.86 1.29 -11.15
CA ALA A 181 30.40 2.14 -12.25
C ALA A 181 30.38 3.62 -11.86
N SER A 182 30.42 4.51 -12.87
CA SER A 182 30.14 5.93 -12.63
C SER A 182 28.67 6.11 -12.25
N ALA A 183 28.42 6.94 -11.24
CA ALA A 183 27.10 7.16 -10.69
C ALA A 183 26.66 8.61 -10.83
N LEU A 184 25.38 8.83 -11.19
CA LEU A 184 24.80 10.16 -11.13
C LEU A 184 24.60 10.56 -9.66
N THR A 185 24.94 11.80 -9.32
CA THR A 185 24.49 12.40 -8.07
C THR A 185 22.96 12.58 -8.10
N VAL A 186 22.32 12.74 -6.94
CA VAL A 186 20.88 12.99 -6.86
C VAL A 186 20.46 14.20 -7.72
N THR A 187 21.23 15.28 -7.68
CA THR A 187 20.97 16.49 -8.51
C THR A 187 21.05 16.19 -10.00
N GLN A 188 22.07 15.45 -10.42
CA GLN A 188 22.22 15.05 -11.82
C GLN A 188 21.11 14.09 -12.27
N ALA A 189 20.67 13.17 -11.39
CA ALA A 189 19.55 12.27 -11.67
C ALA A 189 18.24 13.03 -11.91
N VAL A 190 17.94 14.01 -11.05
CA VAL A 190 16.76 14.89 -11.22
C VAL A 190 16.84 15.71 -12.49
N GLU A 191 17.99 16.30 -12.80
CA GLU A 191 18.18 17.08 -14.04
C GLU A 191 18.06 16.18 -15.28
N ARG A 192 18.64 14.99 -15.23
CA ARG A 192 18.53 14.03 -16.32
C ARG A 192 17.08 13.60 -16.53
N LEU A 193 16.34 13.34 -15.46
CA LEU A 193 14.91 12.99 -15.51
C LEU A 193 14.09 14.13 -16.14
N ARG A 194 14.36 15.37 -15.77
CA ARG A 194 13.67 16.55 -16.31
C ARG A 194 13.93 16.78 -17.79
N THR A 195 15.16 16.55 -18.23
CA THR A 195 15.57 16.78 -19.64
C THR A 195 15.22 15.61 -20.56
N ALA A 196 15.39 14.36 -20.09
CA ALA A 196 15.15 13.17 -20.91
C ALA A 196 13.71 12.63 -20.79
N GLY A 197 12.93 13.08 -19.79
CA GLY A 197 11.56 12.60 -19.54
C GLY A 197 11.48 11.27 -18.79
N VAL A 198 12.51 10.44 -18.86
CA VAL A 198 12.61 9.14 -18.19
C VAL A 198 14.05 8.88 -17.73
N LEU A 199 14.18 8.21 -16.59
CA LEU A 199 15.46 7.77 -16.06
C LEU A 199 15.33 6.33 -15.54
N ASP A 200 16.16 5.42 -16.09
CA ASP A 200 16.29 4.08 -15.49
C ASP A 200 16.96 4.19 -14.12
N THR A 201 16.33 3.61 -13.13
CA THR A 201 16.80 3.67 -11.74
C THR A 201 16.58 2.32 -11.09
N LEU A 202 17.66 1.60 -10.76
CA LEU A 202 17.61 0.26 -10.16
C LEU A 202 16.81 -0.74 -11.02
N GLY A 203 16.87 -0.60 -12.36
CA GLY A 203 16.15 -1.46 -13.31
C GLY A 203 14.68 -1.09 -13.55
N TYR A 204 14.24 0.08 -13.07
CA TYR A 204 12.89 0.59 -13.31
C TYR A 204 12.92 1.93 -14.04
N PRO A 205 12.11 2.13 -15.10
CA PRO A 205 11.94 3.43 -15.72
C PRO A 205 11.13 4.35 -14.80
N ILE A 206 11.75 5.38 -14.27
CA ILE A 206 11.06 6.47 -13.57
C ILE A 206 10.73 7.54 -14.59
N HIS A 207 9.44 7.73 -14.84
CA HIS A 207 8.95 8.77 -15.73
C HIS A 207 8.83 10.11 -15.00
N ARG A 208 9.14 11.20 -15.71
CA ARG A 208 9.05 12.55 -15.16
C ARG A 208 7.65 12.86 -14.61
N ALA A 209 6.60 12.40 -15.28
CA ALA A 209 5.22 12.61 -14.84
C ALA A 209 4.95 12.04 -13.43
N LEU A 210 5.47 10.84 -13.12
CA LEU A 210 5.40 10.25 -11.79
C LEU A 210 6.14 11.11 -10.75
N TYR A 211 7.36 11.51 -11.08
CA TYR A 211 8.18 12.35 -10.19
C TYR A 211 7.50 13.69 -9.88
N ASP A 212 7.04 14.40 -10.93
CA ASP A 212 6.42 15.72 -10.80
C ASP A 212 5.09 15.64 -10.05
N SER A 213 4.23 14.66 -10.35
CA SER A 213 2.94 14.47 -9.66
C SER A 213 3.10 14.10 -8.17
N ALA A 214 4.17 13.37 -7.82
CA ALA A 214 4.46 13.00 -6.45
C ALA A 214 5.09 14.13 -5.63
N ALA A 215 5.78 15.09 -6.27
CA ALA A 215 6.58 16.10 -5.57
C ALA A 215 5.78 16.96 -4.57
N GLY A 216 4.48 17.20 -4.85
CA GLY A 216 3.58 17.96 -3.97
C GLY A 216 2.79 17.10 -2.96
N LYS A 217 2.97 15.78 -2.97
CA LYS A 217 2.24 14.85 -2.10
C LYS A 217 3.00 14.66 -0.79
N SER A 218 2.29 14.82 0.33
CA SER A 218 2.84 14.66 1.67
C SER A 218 1.86 13.97 2.59
N LEU A 219 2.35 13.01 3.37
CA LEU A 219 1.55 12.31 4.38
C LEU A 219 1.06 13.25 5.50
N MET A 220 1.70 14.41 5.67
CA MET A 220 1.24 15.45 6.59
C MET A 220 -0.14 16.02 6.23
N GLN A 221 -0.60 15.86 4.98
CA GLN A 221 -1.96 16.24 4.55
C GLN A 221 -3.04 15.43 5.29
N LEU A 222 -2.71 14.22 5.75
CA LEU A 222 -3.61 13.40 6.56
C LEU A 222 -3.99 14.07 7.89
N ALA A 223 -3.12 14.90 8.47
CA ALA A 223 -3.34 15.52 9.77
C ALA A 223 -4.55 16.49 9.79
N GLY A 224 -4.90 17.11 8.64
CA GLY A 224 -6.04 18.02 8.52
C GLY A 224 -7.35 17.37 8.09
N ALA A 225 -7.38 16.10 7.82
CA ALA A 225 -8.42 15.48 7.00
C ALA A 225 -9.39 14.54 7.74
N GLY A 226 -9.34 14.46 9.07
CA GLY A 226 -10.32 13.71 9.85
C GLY A 226 -10.18 12.18 9.83
N ALA A 227 -9.00 11.62 9.54
CA ALA A 227 -8.71 10.23 9.84
C ALA A 227 -8.76 10.01 11.36
N ARG A 228 -9.67 9.14 11.82
CA ARG A 228 -9.92 8.99 13.27
C ARG A 228 -8.97 8.03 13.94
N ARG A 229 -8.47 7.01 13.24
CA ARG A 229 -7.55 6.00 13.78
C ARG A 229 -6.43 5.73 12.81
N VAL A 230 -5.20 5.80 13.29
CA VAL A 230 -4.00 5.58 12.49
C VAL A 230 -3.06 4.64 13.23
N LEU A 231 -2.62 3.59 12.54
CA LEU A 231 -1.52 2.74 12.95
C LEU A 231 -0.29 3.08 12.11
N VAL A 232 0.83 3.35 12.76
CA VAL A 232 2.14 3.48 12.10
C VAL A 232 3.02 2.31 12.55
N VAL A 233 3.43 1.46 11.63
CA VAL A 233 4.35 0.36 11.87
C VAL A 233 5.72 0.74 11.36
N GLN A 234 6.73 0.71 12.22
CA GLN A 234 8.12 0.94 11.87
C GLN A 234 8.94 -0.33 12.08
N LEU A 235 9.77 -0.65 11.09
CA LEU A 235 10.80 -1.68 11.22
C LEU A 235 12.03 -1.06 11.90
N SER A 236 12.47 -1.61 13.01
CA SER A 236 13.60 -1.07 13.75
C SER A 236 14.32 -2.12 14.58
N ARG A 237 15.64 -2.17 14.47
CA ARG A 237 16.49 -2.88 15.45
C ARG A 237 16.67 -2.06 16.72
N ARG A 238 16.52 -0.75 16.63
CA ARG A 238 16.52 0.15 17.77
C ARG A 238 15.07 0.37 18.18
N ARG A 239 14.73 0.13 19.44
CA ARG A 239 13.37 0.35 19.94
C ARG A 239 13.02 1.84 20.07
N GLU A 240 13.24 2.58 18.98
CA GLU A 240 13.03 4.02 18.92
C GLU A 240 12.35 4.41 17.61
N LEU A 241 11.32 5.22 17.70
CA LEU A 241 10.59 5.76 16.55
C LEU A 241 11.45 6.81 15.82
N LYS A 242 11.52 6.73 14.49
CA LYS A 242 12.23 7.69 13.63
C LYS A 242 11.68 9.11 13.85
N PRO A 243 12.53 10.16 13.77
CA PRO A 243 12.09 11.55 13.96
C PRO A 243 10.91 11.94 13.07
N ASP A 244 10.89 11.49 11.82
CA ASP A 244 9.82 11.79 10.87
C ASP A 244 8.48 11.18 11.31
N PHE A 245 8.49 9.96 11.84
CA PHE A 245 7.29 9.31 12.35
C PHE A 245 6.83 9.91 13.68
N LYS A 246 7.77 10.40 14.53
CA LYS A 246 7.41 11.20 15.72
C LYS A 246 6.69 12.49 15.31
N ARG A 247 7.17 13.18 14.27
CA ARG A 247 6.53 14.40 13.74
C ARG A 247 5.14 14.10 13.18
N LEU A 248 5.02 13.01 12.40
CA LEU A 248 3.72 12.55 11.87
C LEU A 248 2.74 12.26 13.00
N GLN A 249 3.16 11.45 13.98
CA GLN A 249 2.34 11.13 15.16
C GLN A 249 1.85 12.40 15.86
N SER A 250 2.75 13.35 16.12
CA SER A 250 2.41 14.61 16.80
C SER A 250 1.40 15.43 15.99
N ALA A 251 1.60 15.55 14.67
CA ALA A 251 0.70 16.29 13.80
C ALA A 251 -0.69 15.64 13.70
N LEU A 252 -0.75 14.33 13.54
CA LEU A 252 -2.00 13.57 13.49
C LEU A 252 -2.78 13.69 14.81
N THR A 253 -2.08 13.55 15.94
CA THR A 253 -2.69 13.68 17.28
C THR A 253 -3.21 15.11 17.51
N ALA A 254 -2.46 16.12 17.11
CA ALA A 254 -2.91 17.51 17.16
C ALA A 254 -4.14 17.77 16.27
N GLY A 255 -4.26 17.03 15.15
CA GLY A 255 -5.44 17.04 14.28
C GLY A 255 -6.62 16.19 14.79
N GLY A 256 -6.52 15.62 16.00
CA GLY A 256 -7.60 14.84 16.62
C GLY A 256 -7.63 13.36 16.28
N ALA A 257 -6.62 12.83 15.59
CA ALA A 257 -6.54 11.41 15.29
C ALA A 257 -6.04 10.61 16.51
N ALA A 258 -6.59 9.40 16.70
CA ALA A 258 -6.04 8.40 17.60
C ALA A 258 -4.91 7.66 16.88
N VAL A 259 -3.67 7.91 17.29
CA VAL A 259 -2.48 7.37 16.63
C VAL A 259 -1.79 6.35 17.53
N GLU A 260 -1.58 5.16 16.98
CA GLU A 260 -0.78 4.12 17.59
C GLU A 260 0.47 3.87 16.76
N THR A 261 1.57 3.57 17.42
CA THR A 261 2.86 3.29 16.76
C THR A 261 3.40 1.96 17.25
N GLU A 262 3.76 1.08 16.32
CA GLU A 262 4.31 -0.23 16.61
C GLU A 262 5.72 -0.37 16.01
N LEU A 263 6.63 -0.88 16.84
CA LEU A 263 8.01 -1.15 16.43
C LEU A 263 8.18 -2.66 16.23
N VAL A 264 8.29 -3.06 14.98
CA VAL A 264 8.57 -4.45 14.60
C VAL A 264 10.07 -4.61 14.43
N GLU A 265 10.64 -5.67 15.02
CA GLU A 265 12.06 -5.95 14.90
C GLU A 265 12.43 -6.28 13.45
N GLY A 266 13.38 -5.54 12.90
CA GLY A 266 13.85 -5.71 11.54
C GLY A 266 14.54 -4.48 10.98
N GLU A 267 15.08 -4.63 9.78
CA GLU A 267 15.62 -3.53 8.97
C GLU A 267 14.91 -3.46 7.63
N GLY A 268 14.43 -2.27 7.28
CA GLY A 268 13.85 -1.99 5.98
C GLY A 268 14.90 -1.50 4.99
N ALA A 269 15.70 -2.39 4.40
CA ALA A 269 16.54 -2.04 3.25
C ALA A 269 15.70 -2.14 1.95
N TRP A 270 14.76 -1.21 1.81
CA TRP A 270 13.69 -1.27 0.80
C TRP A 270 14.19 -1.16 -0.64
N ALA A 271 15.25 -0.39 -0.88
CA ALA A 271 15.75 -0.12 -2.22
C ALA A 271 16.59 -1.26 -2.82
N PHE A 272 17.05 -2.22 -2.02
CA PHE A 272 17.94 -3.28 -2.48
C PHE A 272 17.24 -4.63 -2.48
N VAL A 273 17.20 -5.31 -3.63
CA VAL A 273 16.51 -6.60 -3.81
C VAL A 273 17.08 -7.68 -2.90
N ASP A 274 18.40 -7.71 -2.74
CA ASP A 274 19.10 -8.76 -1.99
C ASP A 274 19.03 -8.63 -0.46
N SER A 275 18.44 -7.54 0.05
CA SER A 275 18.26 -7.39 1.49
C SER A 275 17.08 -8.22 1.96
N PRO A 276 17.23 -9.01 3.04
CA PRO A 276 16.13 -9.79 3.57
C PRO A 276 14.98 -8.88 4.01
N MET A 277 13.75 -9.27 3.65
CA MET A 277 12.57 -8.66 4.25
C MET A 277 12.46 -9.12 5.70
N PRO A 278 12.10 -8.20 6.62
CA PRO A 278 11.61 -8.62 7.92
C PRO A 278 10.42 -9.53 7.72
N SER A 279 10.19 -10.44 8.66
CA SER A 279 9.13 -11.45 8.53
C SER A 279 7.80 -10.78 8.12
N PRO A 280 7.28 -11.07 6.92
CA PRO A 280 6.02 -10.47 6.45
C PRO A 280 4.87 -10.72 7.43
N GLY A 281 4.92 -11.84 8.16
CA GLY A 281 3.94 -12.23 9.14
C GLY A 281 3.83 -11.26 10.31
N LEU A 282 4.94 -10.70 10.80
CA LEU A 282 4.92 -9.78 11.94
C LEU A 282 4.16 -8.47 11.61
N ILE A 283 4.35 -7.94 10.40
CA ILE A 283 3.63 -6.74 9.97
C ILE A 283 2.13 -7.04 9.87
N ALA A 284 1.76 -8.17 9.29
CA ALA A 284 0.38 -8.60 9.16
C ALA A 284 -0.28 -8.83 10.53
N GLU A 285 0.42 -9.47 11.47
CA GLU A 285 -0.06 -9.77 12.82
C GLU A 285 -0.35 -8.51 13.65
N VAL A 286 0.59 -7.55 13.65
CA VAL A 286 0.43 -6.27 14.34
C VAL A 286 -0.76 -5.49 13.74
N SER A 287 -0.87 -5.46 12.42
CA SER A 287 -1.97 -4.80 11.73
C SER A 287 -3.32 -5.46 12.00
N LEU A 288 -3.35 -6.80 12.05
CA LEU A 288 -4.56 -7.56 12.38
C LEU A 288 -5.03 -7.29 13.82
N THR A 289 -4.09 -7.27 14.75
CA THR A 289 -4.38 -6.98 16.18
C THR A 289 -5.01 -5.60 16.34
N TRP A 290 -4.43 -4.59 15.67
CA TRP A 290 -4.96 -3.24 15.68
C TRP A 290 -6.34 -3.15 15.01
N LEU A 291 -6.51 -3.77 13.84
CA LEU A 291 -7.76 -3.75 13.07
C LEU A 291 -8.91 -4.39 13.86
N THR A 292 -8.71 -5.56 14.44
CA THR A 292 -9.74 -6.28 15.20
C THR A 292 -10.18 -5.50 16.42
N ARG A 293 -9.26 -4.87 17.16
CA ARG A 293 -9.57 -4.01 18.30
C ARG A 293 -10.36 -2.77 17.85
N THR A 294 -9.96 -2.18 16.73
CA THR A 294 -10.63 -1.01 16.15
C THR A 294 -12.06 -1.33 15.75
N LEU A 295 -12.30 -2.46 15.07
CA LEU A 295 -13.64 -2.91 14.67
C LEU A 295 -14.54 -3.18 15.89
N SER A 296 -14.01 -3.78 16.95
CA SER A 296 -14.80 -4.06 18.17
C SER A 296 -15.29 -2.79 18.86
N SER A 297 -14.57 -1.67 18.75
CA SER A 297 -14.97 -0.38 19.31
C SER A 297 -15.98 0.41 18.45
N HIS A 298 -16.32 -0.05 17.25
CA HIS A 298 -17.37 0.54 16.40
C HIS A 298 -18.75 -0.11 16.65
N THR A 299 -18.77 -1.29 17.28
CA THR A 299 -19.99 -2.05 17.56
C THR A 299 -20.58 -1.74 18.95
N SER A 300 -19.90 -0.92 19.74
CA SER A 300 -20.32 -0.47 21.08
C SER A 300 -20.87 0.95 21.02
#